data_37deb4603d41c18f9029216811396c43
#
_entry.id   37deb4603d41c18f9029216811396c43
#
_cell.length_a   1.000
_cell.length_b   1.000
_cell.length_c   1.000
_cell.angle_alpha   90.00
_cell.angle_beta   90.00
_cell.angle_gamma   90.00
#
_symmetry.space_group_name_H-M   'P 1'
#
loop_
_entity.id
_entity.type
_entity.pdbx_description
1 polymer ?
#
loop_
_entity_poly.entity_id
_entity_poly.type
_entity_poly.pdbx_seq_one_letter_code
_entity_poly.pdbx_strand_id
1 'polypeptide(L)'
;VGTREYGRIYSDSFSNVLTSESLSSFFHLPIQNHYGYRVQQFGRSRESLAGPYNKFAPDVHAENRIALGTVEGSGQPFYVPLNALRQHVFITGFTQCGKSTTMQHIISEIVNEDVPFIVIESAKKQYCELLGDSRLSGKMKVYSGGYDTTLLQINPFQPETGTILDNHIQSLVALFVSLFDEPAPLPQIINLLVHKVYTSTGWNSKDRIKPNEEREYPTINTMIQLIDEVIDEIRYSSKYPETAENMRGVIRGRLLSIIQGAMNDVLNTTNNISIEEMFSTSAVVELDDFAETNKTFMSGLLALKTYEYSRNSDYGSKTKRLLIIEEAHNIVPNTEQKRVSSNIAMCSNHFTSMLAEVAAYGTGLVIIDQRPTAVSPTAAA
;
A
#
# COMPACT_ATOMS: atom_id res chain seq x y z
N VAL A 1 27.37 -10.45 -42.80
CA VAL A 1 26.89 -11.66 -43.44
C VAL A 1 25.87 -12.39 -42.53
N GLY A 2 26.09 -12.45 -41.21
CA GLY A 2 25.22 -13.19 -40.30
C GLY A 2 23.85 -12.56 -40.02
N THR A 3 23.70 -11.25 -40.11
CA THR A 3 22.46 -10.55 -39.79
C THR A 3 21.34 -10.78 -40.82
N ARG A 4 21.69 -10.99 -42.09
CA ARG A 4 20.67 -11.28 -43.12
C ARG A 4 20.14 -12.72 -43.05
N GLU A 5 20.99 -13.67 -42.71
CA GLU A 5 20.55 -15.07 -42.56
C GLU A 5 19.70 -15.27 -41.28
N TYR A 6 20.03 -14.60 -40.17
CA TYR A 6 19.24 -14.68 -38.96
C TYR A 6 17.84 -14.08 -39.13
N GLY A 7 17.74 -12.93 -39.80
CA GLY A 7 16.46 -12.33 -40.12
C GLY A 7 15.59 -13.21 -41.02
N ARG A 8 16.21 -13.98 -41.93
CA ARG A 8 15.51 -14.91 -42.81
C ARG A 8 15.01 -16.16 -42.10
N ILE A 9 15.82 -16.73 -41.22
CA ILE A 9 15.41 -17.92 -40.42
C ILE A 9 14.20 -17.61 -39.56
N TYR A 10 14.14 -16.41 -38.98
CA TYR A 10 13.01 -16.02 -38.15
C TYR A 10 11.75 -15.66 -38.96
N SER A 11 11.91 -15.04 -40.14
CA SER A 11 10.75 -14.73 -40.98
C SER A 11 10.09 -15.98 -41.59
N ASP A 12 10.87 -17.02 -41.86
CA ASP A 12 10.35 -18.24 -42.46
C ASP A 12 9.79 -19.25 -41.43
N SER A 13 10.21 -19.14 -40.17
CA SER A 13 9.78 -20.05 -39.09
C SER A 13 8.57 -19.59 -38.30
N PHE A 14 8.28 -18.30 -38.29
CA PHE A 14 7.16 -17.73 -37.56
C PHE A 14 6.26 -16.95 -38.51
N SER A 15 5.27 -17.62 -39.06
CA SER A 15 4.24 -17.02 -39.90
C SER A 15 3.27 -16.12 -39.15
N ASN A 16 3.35 -16.07 -37.81
CA ASN A 16 2.55 -15.19 -36.97
C ASN A 16 3.40 -14.04 -36.47
N VAL A 17 2.90 -12.83 -36.64
CA VAL A 17 3.53 -11.62 -36.12
C VAL A 17 3.50 -11.67 -34.60
N LEU A 18 4.62 -11.95 -33.99
CA LEU A 18 4.84 -11.77 -32.56
C LEU A 18 5.25 -10.31 -32.33
N THR A 19 4.64 -9.67 -31.34
CA THR A 19 5.08 -8.35 -30.90
C THR A 19 6.47 -8.46 -30.28
N SER A 20 7.24 -7.36 -30.30
CA SER A 20 8.56 -7.30 -29.65
C SER A 20 8.51 -7.68 -28.16
N GLU A 21 7.38 -7.41 -27.50
CA GLU A 21 7.12 -7.81 -26.11
C GLU A 21 6.95 -9.32 -25.95
N SER A 22 6.24 -9.97 -26.88
CA SER A 22 6.08 -11.43 -26.88
C SER A 22 7.41 -12.13 -27.19
N LEU A 23 8.22 -11.56 -28.07
CA LEU A 23 9.55 -12.06 -28.37
C LEU A 23 10.50 -11.92 -27.17
N SER A 24 10.45 -10.84 -26.42
CA SER A 24 11.32 -10.61 -25.25
C SER A 24 11.10 -11.62 -24.13
N SER A 25 9.90 -12.21 -24.04
CA SER A 25 9.61 -13.26 -23.04
C SER A 25 10.15 -14.65 -23.42
N PHE A 26 10.45 -14.88 -24.69
CA PHE A 26 10.95 -16.16 -25.18
C PHE A 26 12.46 -16.18 -25.43
N PHE A 27 13.07 -15.02 -25.67
CA PHE A 27 14.49 -14.93 -25.97
C PHE A 27 15.22 -14.14 -24.89
N HIS A 28 15.97 -14.86 -24.07
CA HIS A 28 17.03 -14.22 -23.31
C HIS A 28 18.13 -13.81 -24.29
N LEU A 29 18.37 -12.51 -24.39
CA LEU A 29 19.51 -12.03 -25.15
C LEU A 29 20.78 -12.71 -24.60
N PRO A 30 21.67 -13.20 -25.47
CA PRO A 30 22.90 -13.85 -25.03
C PRO A 30 23.72 -12.90 -24.17
N ILE A 31 24.17 -13.36 -23.02
CA ILE A 31 24.94 -12.60 -22.04
C ILE A 31 26.36 -12.28 -22.55
N GLN A 32 26.78 -12.89 -23.67
CA GLN A 32 28.08 -12.71 -24.25
C GLN A 32 27.99 -12.32 -25.73
N ASN A 33 28.99 -11.57 -26.22
CA ASN A 33 29.08 -11.21 -27.62
C ASN A 33 29.30 -12.47 -28.47
N HIS A 34 28.26 -12.96 -29.08
CA HIS A 34 28.30 -14.01 -30.08
C HIS A 34 27.83 -13.47 -31.41
N TYR A 35 28.54 -13.85 -32.48
CA TYR A 35 28.16 -13.59 -33.87
C TYR A 35 27.95 -12.11 -34.26
N GLY A 36 28.77 -11.21 -33.73
CA GLY A 36 28.79 -9.81 -34.17
C GLY A 36 27.67 -8.93 -33.54
N TYR A 37 26.88 -9.45 -32.64
CA TYR A 37 25.94 -8.63 -31.84
C TYR A 37 26.71 -7.98 -30.69
N ARG A 38 26.61 -6.67 -30.57
CA ARG A 38 26.99 -5.99 -29.33
C ARG A 38 25.88 -6.20 -28.33
N VAL A 39 26.08 -7.08 -27.37
CA VAL A 39 25.23 -7.16 -26.20
C VAL A 39 25.62 -6.00 -25.31
N GLN A 40 24.78 -4.99 -25.27
CA GLN A 40 24.90 -3.96 -24.26
C GLN A 40 24.38 -4.59 -22.93
N GLN A 41 25.29 -4.96 -22.06
CA GLN A 41 24.94 -5.41 -20.72
C GLN A 41 24.45 -4.19 -19.92
N PHE A 42 23.14 -4.02 -19.87
CA PHE A 42 22.53 -3.13 -18.89
C PHE A 42 22.73 -3.79 -17.51
N GLY A 43 23.50 -3.13 -16.66
CA GLY A 43 23.69 -3.57 -15.28
C GLY A 43 25.11 -3.96 -14.87
N ARG A 44 26.08 -4.11 -15.77
CA ARG A 44 27.50 -4.07 -15.40
C ARG A 44 28.03 -2.65 -15.47
N SER A 45 27.46 -1.78 -14.67
CA SER A 45 27.98 -0.43 -14.58
C SER A 45 29.06 -0.33 -13.52
N ARG A 46 30.19 -0.99 -13.75
CA ARG A 46 31.39 -0.76 -12.93
C ARG A 46 31.76 0.69 -12.81
N GLU A 47 31.40 1.46 -13.81
CA GLU A 47 31.87 2.82 -14.00
C GLU A 47 30.74 3.83 -13.87
N SER A 48 29.49 3.39 -13.82
CA SER A 48 28.34 4.27 -13.68
C SER A 48 28.17 4.83 -12.25
N LEU A 49 28.84 4.25 -11.28
CA LEU A 49 28.99 4.88 -9.97
C LEU A 49 29.83 6.16 -10.03
N ALA A 50 30.58 6.39 -11.12
CA ALA A 50 31.32 7.61 -11.38
C ALA A 50 30.55 8.66 -12.21
N GLY A 51 29.33 8.36 -12.67
CA GLY A 51 28.50 9.23 -13.49
C GLY A 51 27.40 9.96 -12.68
N PRO A 52 26.30 10.34 -13.35
CA PRO A 52 25.16 11.00 -12.70
C PRO A 52 24.49 10.18 -11.58
N TYR A 53 24.74 8.87 -11.53
CA TYR A 53 24.37 8.00 -10.42
C TYR A 53 25.22 8.17 -9.16
N ASN A 54 26.30 8.94 -9.25
CA ASN A 54 27.10 9.33 -8.08
C ASN A 54 26.30 10.19 -7.06
N LYS A 55 25.09 10.62 -7.42
CA LYS A 55 24.15 11.19 -6.44
C LYS A 55 23.78 10.21 -5.34
N PHE A 56 23.90 8.92 -5.59
CA PHE A 56 23.59 7.82 -4.68
C PHE A 56 24.84 7.08 -4.17
N ALA A 57 26.04 7.40 -4.65
CA ALA A 57 27.28 6.97 -4.01
C ALA A 57 27.56 8.00 -2.88
N PRO A 58 27.16 7.71 -1.64
CA PRO A 58 27.41 8.65 -0.54
C PRO A 58 28.92 8.72 -0.35
N ASP A 59 29.39 9.91 0.02
CA ASP A 59 30.73 10.08 0.56
C ASP A 59 30.98 8.94 1.56
N VAL A 60 32.13 8.26 1.41
CA VAL A 60 32.46 7.08 2.22
C VAL A 60 32.41 7.37 3.74
N HIS A 61 32.39 8.65 4.10
CA HIS A 61 32.34 9.16 5.45
C HIS A 61 30.97 9.74 5.89
N ALA A 62 29.93 9.65 5.05
CA ALA A 62 28.62 10.17 5.42
C ALA A 62 27.98 9.31 6.53
N GLU A 63 27.64 9.95 7.64
CA GLU A 63 26.76 9.40 8.66
C GLU A 63 25.34 9.20 8.07
N ASN A 64 24.54 8.31 8.64
CA ASN A 64 23.16 8.03 8.23
C ASN A 64 23.04 7.39 6.81
N ARG A 65 23.67 6.27 6.60
CA ARG A 65 23.59 5.46 5.39
C ARG A 65 23.30 4.01 5.73
N ILE A 66 22.64 3.32 4.82
CA ILE A 66 22.38 1.90 4.91
C ILE A 66 23.20 1.14 3.88
N ALA A 67 23.76 0.00 4.26
CA ALA A 67 24.44 -0.90 3.35
C ALA A 67 23.41 -1.77 2.63
N LEU A 68 23.32 -1.71 1.29
CA LEU A 68 22.41 -2.58 0.53
C LEU A 68 23.08 -3.89 0.07
N GLY A 69 24.40 -3.95 0.07
CA GLY A 69 25.14 -5.12 -0.39
C GLY A 69 26.49 -4.72 -0.97
N THR A 70 26.99 -5.52 -1.91
CA THR A 70 28.27 -5.29 -2.57
C THR A 70 28.11 -5.23 -4.09
N VAL A 71 28.92 -4.41 -4.73
CA VAL A 71 28.96 -4.29 -6.18
C VAL A 71 29.59 -5.52 -6.79
N GLU A 72 28.88 -6.22 -7.69
CA GLU A 72 29.38 -7.41 -8.37
C GLU A 72 30.67 -7.08 -9.16
N GLY A 73 31.67 -7.91 -8.98
CA GLY A 73 32.96 -7.81 -9.67
C GLY A 73 34.01 -6.94 -8.95
N SER A 74 33.63 -5.90 -8.21
CA SER A 74 34.58 -5.12 -7.39
C SER A 74 34.59 -5.53 -5.93
N GLY A 75 33.48 -6.15 -5.44
CA GLY A 75 33.31 -6.48 -4.03
C GLY A 75 33.15 -5.25 -3.12
N GLN A 76 33.10 -4.05 -3.68
CA GLN A 76 32.94 -2.83 -2.88
C GLN A 76 31.52 -2.73 -2.31
N PRO A 77 31.37 -2.32 -1.03
CA PRO A 77 30.05 -2.13 -0.45
C PRO A 77 29.29 -1.02 -1.18
N PHE A 78 27.99 -1.23 -1.35
CA PHE A 78 27.07 -0.25 -1.93
C PHE A 78 26.17 0.30 -0.82
N TYR A 79 26.21 1.61 -0.64
CA TYR A 79 25.45 2.31 0.37
C TYR A 79 24.39 3.21 -0.26
N VAL A 80 23.28 3.39 0.45
CA VAL A 80 22.24 4.37 0.11
C VAL A 80 22.06 5.30 1.31
N PRO A 81 21.98 6.62 1.09
CA PRO A 81 21.67 7.55 2.17
C PRO A 81 20.31 7.23 2.78
N LEU A 82 20.19 7.23 4.11
CA LEU A 82 18.93 6.99 4.81
C LEU A 82 17.80 7.91 4.30
N ASN A 83 18.14 9.17 4.02
CA ASN A 83 17.19 10.13 3.48
C ASN A 83 16.69 9.80 2.06
N ALA A 84 17.36 8.91 1.31
CA ALA A 84 16.86 8.45 0.02
C ALA A 84 15.61 7.57 0.18
N LEU A 85 15.45 6.87 1.31
CA LEU A 85 14.23 6.09 1.59
C LEU A 85 12.97 6.97 1.66
N ARG A 86 13.12 8.27 1.90
CA ARG A 86 12.02 9.23 1.90
C ARG A 86 11.52 9.56 0.49
N GLN A 87 12.35 9.34 -0.55
CA GLN A 87 11.98 9.61 -1.94
C GLN A 87 11.16 8.47 -2.57
N HIS A 88 10.60 7.61 -1.74
CA HIS A 88 9.95 6.36 -2.07
C HIS A 88 10.90 5.31 -2.67
N VAL A 89 10.62 4.06 -2.38
CA VAL A 89 11.41 2.93 -2.87
C VAL A 89 10.45 1.92 -3.50
N PHE A 90 10.77 1.48 -4.69
CA PHE A 90 10.03 0.43 -5.37
C PHE A 90 10.89 -0.82 -5.53
N ILE A 91 10.50 -1.91 -4.86
CA ILE A 91 11.18 -3.20 -4.93
C ILE A 91 10.31 -4.15 -5.77
N THR A 92 10.82 -4.55 -6.90
CA THR A 92 10.09 -5.43 -7.81
C THR A 92 10.93 -6.62 -8.26
N GLY A 93 10.26 -7.71 -8.61
CA GLY A 93 10.91 -8.91 -9.11
C GLY A 93 9.97 -10.12 -9.03
N PHE A 94 10.34 -11.20 -9.67
CA PHE A 94 9.57 -12.44 -9.67
C PHE A 94 9.45 -13.07 -8.28
N THR A 95 8.55 -14.02 -8.13
CA THR A 95 8.42 -14.82 -6.91
C THR A 95 9.77 -15.47 -6.59
N GLN A 96 10.15 -15.47 -5.31
CA GLN A 96 11.40 -16.06 -4.80
C GLN A 96 12.70 -15.42 -5.33
N CYS A 97 12.66 -14.22 -5.90
CA CYS A 97 13.89 -13.51 -6.34
C CYS A 97 14.59 -12.73 -5.21
N GLY A 98 14.09 -12.80 -3.97
CA GLY A 98 14.73 -12.16 -2.81
C GLY A 98 14.15 -10.79 -2.43
N LYS A 99 12.95 -10.39 -2.91
CA LYS A 99 12.32 -9.10 -2.55
C LYS A 99 12.18 -8.91 -1.04
N SER A 100 11.53 -9.87 -0.37
CA SER A 100 11.32 -9.80 1.07
C SER A 100 12.66 -9.90 1.84
N THR A 101 13.61 -10.70 1.36
CA THR A 101 14.98 -10.77 1.93
C THR A 101 15.69 -9.42 1.81
N THR A 102 15.55 -8.72 0.67
CA THR A 102 16.09 -7.37 0.50
C THR A 102 15.44 -6.40 1.49
N MET A 103 14.12 -6.47 1.66
CA MET A 103 13.44 -5.59 2.62
C MET A 103 13.80 -5.92 4.07
N GLN A 104 13.89 -7.20 4.45
CA GLN A 104 14.35 -7.60 5.77
C GLN A 104 15.78 -7.09 6.04
N HIS A 105 16.65 -7.12 5.04
CA HIS A 105 17.99 -6.54 5.15
C HIS A 105 17.93 -5.02 5.36
N ILE A 106 17.12 -4.28 4.60
CA ILE A 106 16.91 -2.84 4.80
C ILE A 106 16.38 -2.57 6.20
N ILE A 107 15.41 -3.34 6.69
CA ILE A 107 14.89 -3.23 8.06
C ILE A 107 16.01 -3.42 9.09
N SER A 108 16.86 -4.45 8.91
CA SER A 108 18.01 -4.68 9.78
C SER A 108 18.97 -3.50 9.87
N GLU A 109 19.15 -2.79 8.76
CA GLU A 109 20.02 -1.62 8.71
C GLU A 109 19.36 -0.39 9.38
N ILE A 110 18.08 -0.12 9.09
CA ILE A 110 17.38 1.06 9.64
C ILE A 110 17.10 0.97 11.14
N VAL A 111 17.05 -0.24 11.69
CA VAL A 111 16.93 -0.46 13.14
C VAL A 111 18.13 0.15 13.90
N ASN A 112 19.32 0.13 13.29
CA ASN A 112 20.51 0.75 13.88
C ASN A 112 20.43 2.28 13.89
N GLU A 113 19.58 2.86 13.06
CA GLU A 113 19.36 4.30 12.90
C GLU A 113 18.10 4.79 13.65
N ASP A 114 17.49 3.92 14.48
CA ASP A 114 16.27 4.19 15.24
C ASP A 114 15.11 4.73 14.37
N VAL A 115 15.00 4.25 13.12
CA VAL A 115 13.89 4.58 12.21
C VAL A 115 12.77 3.56 12.37
N PRO A 116 11.62 3.93 12.94
CA PRO A 116 10.49 3.03 13.11
C PRO A 116 9.81 2.74 11.76
N PHE A 117 9.14 1.60 11.69
CA PHE A 117 8.47 1.16 10.48
C PHE A 117 7.14 0.47 10.76
N ILE A 118 6.26 0.50 9.76
CA ILE A 118 5.06 -0.34 9.69
C ILE A 118 5.16 -1.14 8.39
N VAL A 119 5.03 -2.47 8.48
CA VAL A 119 4.92 -3.37 7.33
C VAL A 119 3.47 -3.82 7.20
N ILE A 120 2.86 -3.63 6.04
CA ILE A 120 1.58 -4.23 5.65
C ILE A 120 1.90 -5.46 4.81
N GLU A 121 1.78 -6.64 5.40
CA GLU A 121 2.13 -7.92 4.78
C GLU A 121 0.86 -8.65 4.34
N SER A 122 0.62 -8.69 3.02
CA SER A 122 -0.64 -9.21 2.47
C SER A 122 -0.58 -10.68 2.04
N ALA A 123 0.61 -11.24 1.80
CA ALA A 123 0.73 -12.51 1.08
C ALA A 123 1.36 -13.66 1.84
N LYS A 124 2.23 -13.40 2.83
CA LYS A 124 2.99 -14.42 3.56
C LYS A 124 3.45 -13.87 4.90
N LYS A 125 3.65 -14.76 5.88
CA LYS A 125 4.18 -14.41 7.22
C LYS A 125 5.71 -14.48 7.23
N GLN A 126 6.40 -13.57 6.55
CA GLN A 126 7.87 -13.58 6.43
C GLN A 126 8.55 -12.61 7.39
N TYR A 127 7.89 -11.48 7.70
CA TYR A 127 8.51 -10.45 8.56
C TYR A 127 8.43 -10.79 10.05
N CYS A 128 7.60 -11.73 10.48
CA CYS A 128 7.61 -12.24 11.84
C CYS A 128 8.97 -12.90 12.22
N GLU A 129 9.74 -13.40 11.23
CA GLU A 129 11.09 -13.92 11.43
C GLU A 129 12.05 -12.87 12.02
N LEU A 130 11.78 -11.59 11.79
CA LEU A 130 12.54 -10.47 12.36
C LEU A 130 12.45 -10.41 13.90
N LEU A 131 11.45 -11.04 14.52
CA LEU A 131 11.38 -11.16 15.98
C LEU A 131 12.58 -11.94 16.56
N GLY A 132 13.23 -12.77 15.74
CA GLY A 132 14.47 -13.47 16.10
C GLY A 132 15.70 -12.55 16.15
N ASP A 133 15.65 -11.36 15.61
CA ASP A 133 16.74 -10.38 15.70
C ASP A 133 16.74 -9.71 17.07
N SER A 134 17.83 -9.90 17.82
CA SER A 134 17.97 -9.36 19.19
C SER A 134 17.85 -7.82 19.24
N ARG A 135 18.14 -7.12 18.14
CA ARG A 135 18.05 -5.67 18.02
C ARG A 135 16.59 -5.18 17.97
N LEU A 136 15.68 -6.04 17.49
CA LEU A 136 14.23 -5.79 17.39
C LEU A 136 13.46 -6.37 18.59
N SER A 137 14.12 -7.12 19.47
CA SER A 137 13.50 -7.70 20.66
C SER A 137 12.89 -6.60 21.53
N GLY A 138 11.56 -6.67 21.75
CA GLY A 138 10.80 -5.66 22.49
C GLY A 138 10.57 -4.33 21.75
N LYS A 139 11.14 -4.16 20.55
CA LYS A 139 10.98 -2.97 19.70
C LYS A 139 10.09 -3.20 18.48
N MET A 140 9.55 -4.39 18.30
CA MET A 140 8.65 -4.72 17.20
C MET A 140 7.47 -5.53 17.72
N LYS A 141 6.28 -5.21 17.24
CA LYS A 141 5.06 -5.97 17.48
C LYS A 141 4.50 -6.54 16.17
N VAL A 142 3.92 -7.72 16.24
CA VAL A 142 3.19 -8.34 15.12
C VAL A 142 1.71 -8.34 15.44
N TYR A 143 0.93 -7.80 14.52
CA TYR A 143 -0.53 -7.71 14.60
C TYR A 143 -1.18 -8.56 13.52
N SER A 144 -2.28 -9.24 13.86
CA SER A 144 -3.06 -10.05 12.91
C SER A 144 -4.53 -10.14 13.33
N GLY A 145 -5.27 -11.11 12.82
CA GLY A 145 -6.62 -11.46 13.26
C GLY A 145 -6.72 -12.06 14.68
N GLY A 146 -5.61 -12.18 15.41
CA GLY A 146 -5.61 -12.49 16.85
C GLY A 146 -5.49 -13.95 17.23
N TYR A 147 -5.14 -14.86 16.31
CA TYR A 147 -5.01 -16.28 16.66
C TYR A 147 -3.68 -16.61 17.39
N ASP A 148 -2.55 -16.12 16.87
CA ASP A 148 -1.20 -16.42 17.39
C ASP A 148 -0.37 -15.17 17.70
N THR A 149 -0.92 -13.98 17.48
CA THR A 149 -0.24 -12.69 17.61
C THR A 149 -1.12 -11.69 18.33
N THR A 150 -0.69 -10.43 18.42
CA THR A 150 -1.51 -9.37 18.97
C THR A 150 -2.71 -9.09 18.06
N LEU A 151 -3.92 -9.11 18.61
CA LEU A 151 -5.12 -8.77 17.84
C LEU A 151 -5.01 -7.33 17.32
N LEU A 152 -5.12 -7.18 16.01
CA LEU A 152 -5.24 -5.87 15.37
C LEU A 152 -6.64 -5.31 15.65
N GLN A 153 -6.71 -4.22 16.38
CA GLN A 153 -7.97 -3.50 16.62
C GLN A 153 -7.88 -2.12 15.99
N ILE A 154 -8.63 -1.90 14.92
CA ILE A 154 -8.57 -0.66 14.13
C ILE A 154 -9.96 -0.26 13.64
N ASN A 155 -10.57 0.72 14.30
CA ASN A 155 -11.86 1.24 13.90
C ASN A 155 -11.73 2.16 12.67
N PRO A 156 -12.39 1.87 11.53
CA PRO A 156 -12.34 2.72 10.35
C PRO A 156 -12.85 4.14 10.60
N PHE A 157 -13.79 4.31 11.55
CA PHE A 157 -14.41 5.59 11.84
C PHE A 157 -13.65 6.44 12.87
N GLN A 158 -12.55 5.97 13.41
CA GLN A 158 -11.73 6.73 14.35
C GLN A 158 -10.52 7.33 13.64
N PRO A 159 -10.51 8.61 13.24
CA PRO A 159 -9.36 9.25 12.60
C PRO A 159 -8.18 9.41 13.56
N GLU A 160 -7.00 9.66 13.02
CA GLU A 160 -5.82 9.99 13.82
C GLU A 160 -5.93 11.40 14.42
N THR A 161 -5.33 11.59 15.60
CA THR A 161 -5.31 12.87 16.31
C THR A 161 -4.83 14.02 15.42
N GLY A 162 -5.51 15.15 15.48
CA GLY A 162 -5.21 16.34 14.68
C GLY A 162 -5.92 16.38 13.32
N THR A 163 -6.51 15.27 12.88
CA THR A 163 -7.23 15.21 11.60
C THR A 163 -8.51 16.03 11.64
N ILE A 164 -8.81 16.72 10.55
CA ILE A 164 -10.14 17.33 10.33
C ILE A 164 -11.06 16.22 9.83
N LEU A 165 -12.20 16.06 10.49
CA LEU A 165 -13.11 14.95 10.24
C LEU A 165 -13.60 14.89 8.79
N ASP A 166 -13.82 16.01 8.13
CA ASP A 166 -14.23 16.06 6.72
C ASP A 166 -13.21 15.40 5.78
N ASN A 167 -11.91 15.61 6.02
CA ASN A 167 -10.85 15.00 5.22
C ASN A 167 -10.84 13.47 5.39
N HIS A 168 -11.03 13.01 6.62
CA HIS A 168 -11.13 11.58 6.91
C HIS A 168 -12.37 10.97 6.23
N ILE A 169 -13.52 11.62 6.35
CA ILE A 169 -14.77 11.15 5.73
C ILE A 169 -14.59 10.97 4.22
N GLN A 170 -13.98 11.93 3.52
CA GLN A 170 -13.75 11.84 2.07
C GLN A 170 -12.91 10.62 1.70
N SER A 171 -11.83 10.37 2.44
CA SER A 171 -10.95 9.22 2.21
C SER A 171 -11.63 7.90 2.58
N LEU A 172 -12.38 7.89 3.68
CA LEU A 172 -13.13 6.73 4.13
C LEU A 172 -14.27 6.37 3.15
N VAL A 173 -14.96 7.36 2.60
CA VAL A 173 -15.96 7.16 1.54
C VAL A 173 -15.32 6.52 0.31
N ALA A 174 -14.16 7.02 -0.14
CA ALA A 174 -13.45 6.43 -1.26
C ALA A 174 -13.09 4.97 -1.00
N LEU A 175 -12.64 4.65 0.23
CA LEU A 175 -12.31 3.29 0.64
C LEU A 175 -13.55 2.38 0.66
N PHE A 176 -14.66 2.81 1.25
CA PHE A 176 -15.90 2.03 1.24
C PHE A 176 -16.46 1.87 -0.18
N VAL A 177 -16.47 2.92 -1.00
CA VAL A 177 -16.95 2.85 -2.40
C VAL A 177 -16.14 1.85 -3.22
N SER A 178 -14.85 1.67 -2.95
CA SER A 178 -14.02 0.69 -3.65
C SER A 178 -14.43 -0.78 -3.40
N LEU A 179 -15.16 -1.05 -2.33
CA LEU A 179 -15.71 -2.38 -2.05
C LEU A 179 -16.87 -2.77 -2.97
N PHE A 180 -17.44 -1.79 -3.67
CA PHE A 180 -18.60 -1.97 -4.52
C PHE A 180 -18.23 -1.68 -5.97
N ASP A 181 -18.55 -2.59 -6.87
CA ASP A 181 -18.34 -2.42 -8.31
C ASP A 181 -19.60 -1.93 -9.02
N GLU A 182 -20.58 -1.43 -8.26
CA GLU A 182 -21.85 -0.95 -8.78
C GLU A 182 -21.78 0.55 -9.13
N PRO A 183 -22.45 0.96 -10.23
CA PRO A 183 -22.50 2.36 -10.64
C PRO A 183 -23.40 3.20 -9.72
N ALA A 184 -23.60 4.46 -10.08
CA ALA A 184 -24.59 5.33 -9.42
C ALA A 184 -25.96 4.61 -9.31
N PRO A 185 -26.71 4.77 -8.20
CA PRO A 185 -26.49 5.77 -7.15
C PRO A 185 -25.69 5.31 -5.92
N LEU A 186 -25.11 4.12 -5.95
CA LEU A 186 -24.50 3.50 -4.76
C LEU A 186 -23.39 4.36 -4.13
N PRO A 187 -22.43 4.94 -4.89
CA PRO A 187 -21.40 5.80 -4.29
C PRO A 187 -21.97 6.99 -3.52
N GLN A 188 -23.07 7.59 -4.03
CA GLN A 188 -23.74 8.68 -3.36
C GLN A 188 -24.41 8.25 -2.06
N ILE A 189 -25.02 7.05 -2.05
CA ILE A 189 -25.64 6.48 -0.84
C ILE A 189 -24.57 6.20 0.21
N ILE A 190 -23.45 5.63 -0.17
CA ILE A 190 -22.32 5.38 0.75
C ILE A 190 -21.80 6.70 1.32
N ASN A 191 -21.65 7.74 0.52
CA ASN A 191 -21.25 9.07 1.00
C ASN A 191 -22.22 9.61 2.05
N LEU A 192 -23.52 9.60 1.78
CA LEU A 192 -24.55 10.03 2.72
C LEU A 192 -24.54 9.18 4.00
N LEU A 193 -24.37 7.86 3.84
CA LEU A 193 -24.35 6.93 4.97
C LEU A 193 -23.16 7.18 5.90
N VAL A 194 -21.95 7.39 5.37
CA VAL A 194 -20.77 7.72 6.17
C VAL A 194 -20.97 9.04 6.94
N HIS A 195 -21.49 10.08 6.27
CA HIS A 195 -21.83 11.35 6.94
C HIS A 195 -22.87 11.15 8.05
N LYS A 196 -23.91 10.37 7.78
CA LYS A 196 -24.99 10.09 8.73
C LYS A 196 -24.48 9.35 9.97
N VAL A 197 -23.58 8.40 9.78
CA VAL A 197 -22.94 7.63 10.85
C VAL A 197 -22.25 8.55 11.85
N TYR A 198 -21.49 9.54 11.39
CA TYR A 198 -20.83 10.50 12.28
C TYR A 198 -21.83 11.46 12.94
N THR A 199 -22.79 11.98 12.19
CA THR A 199 -23.79 12.90 12.78
C THR A 199 -24.68 12.23 13.80
N SER A 200 -25.02 10.96 13.64
CA SER A 200 -25.82 10.19 14.60
C SER A 200 -25.12 9.99 15.95
N THR A 201 -23.79 10.07 15.98
CA THR A 201 -22.97 9.98 17.19
C THR A 201 -22.48 11.35 17.69
N GLY A 202 -23.05 12.45 17.16
CA GLY A 202 -22.79 13.81 17.62
C GLY A 202 -21.53 14.47 17.07
N TRP A 203 -20.93 13.91 16.02
CA TRP A 203 -19.79 14.50 15.35
C TRP A 203 -20.22 15.48 14.25
N ASN A 204 -19.41 16.53 14.07
CA ASN A 204 -19.55 17.47 12.97
C ASN A 204 -18.35 17.33 12.01
N SER A 205 -18.59 17.40 10.71
CA SER A 205 -17.54 17.26 9.70
C SER A 205 -16.38 18.26 9.86
N LYS A 206 -16.64 19.43 10.47
CA LYS A 206 -15.62 20.46 10.75
C LYS A 206 -14.80 20.18 12.01
N ASP A 207 -15.16 19.17 12.80
CA ASP A 207 -14.44 18.84 14.02
C ASP A 207 -12.98 18.46 13.69
N ARG A 208 -12.07 18.91 14.53
CA ARG A 208 -10.67 18.45 14.54
C ARG A 208 -10.52 17.48 15.70
N ILE A 209 -9.98 16.31 15.44
CA ILE A 209 -9.77 15.26 16.44
C ILE A 209 -8.75 15.74 17.48
N LYS A 210 -9.14 15.72 18.74
CA LYS A 210 -8.30 16.14 19.87
C LYS A 210 -7.57 14.94 20.48
N PRO A 211 -6.40 15.15 21.09
CA PRO A 211 -5.84 14.16 22.00
C PRO A 211 -6.82 13.86 23.14
N ASN A 212 -6.95 12.59 23.50
CA ASN A 212 -7.87 12.13 24.55
C ASN A 212 -9.34 12.53 24.30
N GLU A 213 -9.81 12.37 23.07
CA GLU A 213 -11.21 12.62 22.71
C GLU A 213 -12.11 11.63 23.47
N GLU A 214 -13.06 12.17 24.21
CA GLU A 214 -13.97 11.39 25.07
C GLU A 214 -15.22 10.92 24.32
N ARG A 215 -15.53 11.52 23.16
CA ARG A 215 -16.69 11.11 22.35
C ARG A 215 -16.48 9.74 21.75
N GLU A 216 -17.48 8.91 21.78
CA GLU A 216 -17.45 7.61 21.13
C GLU A 216 -17.44 7.76 19.60
N TYR A 217 -16.62 6.93 18.96
CA TYR A 217 -16.63 6.81 17.52
C TYR A 217 -17.64 5.77 17.07
N PRO A 218 -18.33 6.02 15.95
CA PRO A 218 -19.22 5.00 15.39
C PRO A 218 -18.45 3.77 14.93
N THR A 219 -19.18 2.71 14.62
CA THR A 219 -18.62 1.45 14.13
C THR A 219 -19.29 1.04 12.81
N ILE A 220 -18.81 -0.04 12.18
CA ILE A 220 -19.49 -0.62 11.01
C ILE A 220 -20.90 -1.08 11.37
N ASN A 221 -21.13 -1.58 12.58
CA ASN A 221 -22.47 -1.92 13.05
C ASN A 221 -23.41 -0.69 13.09
N THR A 222 -22.91 0.46 13.52
CA THR A 222 -23.67 1.73 13.45
C THR A 222 -24.04 2.06 12.00
N MET A 223 -23.10 1.87 11.08
CA MET A 223 -23.34 2.09 9.65
C MET A 223 -24.44 1.15 9.11
N ILE A 224 -24.40 -0.14 9.47
CA ILE A 224 -25.42 -1.12 9.05
C ILE A 224 -26.81 -0.75 9.57
N GLN A 225 -26.93 -0.26 10.80
CA GLN A 225 -28.20 0.14 11.40
C GLN A 225 -28.86 1.33 10.72
N LEU A 226 -28.06 2.24 10.13
CA LEU A 226 -28.54 3.46 9.50
C LEU A 226 -28.86 3.33 7.99
N ILE A 227 -28.65 2.15 7.39
CA ILE A 227 -28.91 1.92 5.96
C ILE A 227 -30.35 2.27 5.58
N ASP A 228 -31.31 1.77 6.34
CA ASP A 228 -32.74 1.95 6.03
C ASP A 228 -33.13 3.43 6.12
N GLU A 229 -32.71 4.12 7.18
CA GLU A 229 -32.96 5.54 7.39
C GLU A 229 -32.42 6.38 6.23
N VAL A 230 -31.17 6.15 5.81
CA VAL A 230 -30.56 6.93 4.71
C VAL A 230 -31.27 6.68 3.38
N ILE A 231 -31.64 5.43 3.09
CA ILE A 231 -32.34 5.11 1.83
C ILE A 231 -33.77 5.70 1.82
N ASP A 232 -34.43 5.79 2.97
CA ASP A 232 -35.75 6.39 3.09
C ASP A 232 -35.68 7.93 3.01
N GLU A 233 -34.67 8.57 3.60
CA GLU A 233 -34.46 10.03 3.53
C GLU A 233 -34.29 10.53 2.08
N ILE A 234 -33.61 9.77 1.22
CA ILE A 234 -33.43 10.14 -0.21
C ILE A 234 -34.67 9.83 -1.06
N ARG A 235 -35.75 9.37 -0.45
CA ARG A 235 -37.06 9.05 -1.09
C ARG A 235 -36.96 8.05 -2.24
N TYR A 236 -35.92 7.23 -2.30
CA TYR A 236 -35.83 6.15 -3.28
C TYR A 236 -36.92 5.11 -3.08
N SER A 237 -37.22 4.80 -1.83
CA SER A 237 -38.26 3.81 -1.44
C SER A 237 -39.65 4.16 -1.98
N SER A 238 -40.02 5.44 -2.04
CA SER A 238 -41.33 5.86 -2.54
C SER A 238 -41.46 5.86 -4.07
N LYS A 239 -40.34 6.09 -4.79
CA LYS A 239 -40.36 6.20 -6.25
C LYS A 239 -39.88 4.95 -6.95
N TYR A 240 -38.97 4.22 -6.36
CA TYR A 240 -38.31 3.02 -6.90
C TYR A 240 -38.14 1.96 -5.82
N PRO A 241 -39.21 1.32 -5.32
CA PRO A 241 -39.16 0.44 -4.14
C PRO A 241 -38.26 -0.80 -4.36
N GLU A 242 -38.30 -1.42 -5.53
CA GLU A 242 -37.45 -2.58 -5.85
C GLU A 242 -35.96 -2.20 -5.89
N THR A 243 -35.64 -1.04 -6.45
CA THR A 243 -34.26 -0.55 -6.49
C THR A 243 -33.78 -0.23 -5.06
N ALA A 244 -34.62 0.36 -4.24
CA ALA A 244 -34.30 0.65 -2.84
C ALA A 244 -33.99 -0.65 -2.06
N GLU A 245 -34.84 -1.69 -2.19
CA GLU A 245 -34.60 -2.98 -1.57
C GLU A 245 -33.31 -3.65 -2.03
N ASN A 246 -33.04 -3.62 -3.34
CA ASN A 246 -31.78 -4.12 -3.88
C ASN A 246 -30.58 -3.39 -3.27
N MET A 247 -30.62 -2.05 -3.18
CA MET A 247 -29.53 -1.26 -2.55
C MET A 247 -29.33 -1.58 -1.09
N ARG A 248 -30.41 -1.74 -0.30
CA ARG A 248 -30.31 -2.19 1.09
C ARG A 248 -29.62 -3.54 1.20
N GLY A 249 -30.02 -4.49 0.37
CA GLY A 249 -29.43 -5.84 0.33
C GLY A 249 -27.95 -5.82 -0.03
N VAL A 250 -27.57 -5.07 -1.08
CA VAL A 250 -26.19 -4.97 -1.55
C VAL A 250 -25.30 -4.33 -0.47
N ILE A 251 -25.71 -3.17 0.08
CA ILE A 251 -24.90 -2.46 1.08
C ILE A 251 -24.77 -3.30 2.34
N ARG A 252 -25.88 -3.81 2.87
CA ARG A 252 -25.88 -4.62 4.09
C ARG A 252 -25.06 -5.90 3.91
N GLY A 253 -25.21 -6.61 2.79
CA GLY A 253 -24.47 -7.83 2.50
C GLY A 253 -22.96 -7.59 2.43
N ARG A 254 -22.52 -6.50 1.78
CA ARG A 254 -21.10 -6.13 1.73
C ARG A 254 -20.52 -5.77 3.09
N LEU A 255 -21.20 -4.90 3.85
CA LEU A 255 -20.73 -4.50 5.18
C LEU A 255 -20.67 -5.69 6.14
N LEU A 256 -21.65 -6.59 6.11
CA LEU A 256 -21.61 -7.82 6.89
C LEU A 256 -20.45 -8.74 6.46
N SER A 257 -20.15 -8.83 5.17
CA SER A 257 -19.04 -9.66 4.70
C SER A 257 -17.67 -9.15 5.16
N ILE A 258 -17.52 -7.84 5.34
CA ILE A 258 -16.26 -7.24 5.83
C ILE A 258 -16.02 -7.58 7.30
N ILE A 259 -17.08 -7.60 8.12
CA ILE A 259 -17.00 -7.88 9.56
C ILE A 259 -17.29 -9.34 9.89
N GLN A 260 -17.19 -10.26 8.94
CA GLN A 260 -17.43 -11.67 9.20
C GLN A 260 -16.26 -12.33 9.94
N GLY A 261 -16.58 -13.14 10.97
CA GLY A 261 -15.57 -13.89 11.72
C GLY A 261 -14.65 -12.96 12.55
N ALA A 262 -13.34 -13.24 12.52
CA ALA A 262 -12.34 -12.47 13.25
C ALA A 262 -12.31 -10.97 12.88
N MET A 263 -12.74 -10.62 11.67
CA MET A 263 -12.80 -9.23 11.22
C MET A 263 -13.78 -8.37 12.04
N ASN A 264 -14.76 -8.96 12.70
CA ASN A 264 -15.62 -8.23 13.62
C ASN A 264 -14.82 -7.63 14.78
N ASP A 265 -13.93 -8.42 15.37
CA ASP A 265 -13.13 -7.98 16.51
C ASP A 265 -12.01 -7.01 16.09
N VAL A 266 -11.60 -7.09 14.83
CA VAL A 266 -10.61 -6.18 14.21
C VAL A 266 -11.22 -4.81 13.92
N LEU A 267 -12.37 -4.75 13.23
CA LEU A 267 -12.91 -3.50 12.66
C LEU A 267 -14.02 -2.87 13.49
N ASN A 268 -14.75 -3.67 14.25
CA ASN A 268 -15.96 -3.24 14.97
C ASN A 268 -15.65 -2.98 16.45
N THR A 269 -14.55 -2.31 16.69
CA THR A 269 -13.96 -2.11 18.02
C THR A 269 -14.06 -0.66 18.49
N THR A 270 -14.13 -0.47 19.79
CA THR A 270 -13.92 0.83 20.45
C THR A 270 -12.50 0.99 20.98
N ASN A 271 -11.74 -0.10 21.06
CA ASN A 271 -10.32 -0.09 21.43
C ASN A 271 -9.50 0.00 20.15
N ASN A 272 -9.01 1.18 19.82
CA ASN A 272 -8.27 1.40 18.59
C ASN A 272 -6.77 1.47 18.86
N ILE A 273 -6.00 0.64 18.18
CA ILE A 273 -4.54 0.75 18.15
C ILE A 273 -4.19 1.92 17.23
N SER A 274 -3.56 2.95 17.78
CA SER A 274 -3.17 4.13 17.00
C SER A 274 -1.93 3.86 16.14
N ILE A 275 -1.80 4.60 15.05
CA ILE A 275 -0.58 4.57 14.23
C ILE A 275 0.63 5.08 15.01
N GLU A 276 0.42 6.00 15.95
CA GLU A 276 1.47 6.46 16.87
C GLU A 276 2.01 5.28 17.70
N GLU A 277 1.14 4.44 18.26
CA GLU A 277 1.55 3.23 19.00
C GLU A 277 2.33 2.27 18.09
N MET A 278 1.85 2.04 16.87
CA MET A 278 2.53 1.17 15.91
C MET A 278 3.94 1.65 15.58
N PHE A 279 4.13 2.95 15.38
CA PHE A 279 5.46 3.51 15.12
C PHE A 279 6.34 3.61 16.38
N SER A 280 5.77 3.68 17.57
CA SER A 280 6.56 3.72 18.81
C SER A 280 7.39 2.46 19.03
N THR A 281 6.94 1.34 18.52
CA THR A 281 7.58 0.02 18.67
C THR A 281 7.88 -0.66 17.35
N SER A 282 7.72 0.00 16.21
CA SER A 282 7.61 -0.65 14.90
C SER A 282 6.56 -1.76 14.84
N ALA A 283 5.97 -2.01 13.68
CA ALA A 283 4.90 -2.96 13.56
C ALA A 283 4.96 -3.77 12.25
N VAL A 284 4.57 -5.02 12.33
CA VAL A 284 4.21 -5.85 11.19
C VAL A 284 2.72 -6.17 11.31
N VAL A 285 1.96 -5.91 10.26
CA VAL A 285 0.53 -6.22 10.18
C VAL A 285 0.35 -7.33 9.16
N GLU A 286 0.10 -8.53 9.65
CA GLU A 286 -0.13 -9.73 8.85
C GLU A 286 -1.59 -9.81 8.43
N LEU A 287 -1.84 -9.81 7.13
CA LEU A 287 -3.18 -9.87 6.54
C LEU A 287 -3.44 -11.18 5.79
N ASP A 288 -2.51 -12.12 5.76
CA ASP A 288 -2.60 -13.33 4.95
C ASP A 288 -3.79 -14.23 5.29
N ASP A 289 -4.21 -14.26 6.56
CA ASP A 289 -5.39 -15.01 7.03
C ASP A 289 -6.74 -14.37 6.64
N PHE A 290 -6.73 -13.14 6.11
CA PHE A 290 -7.97 -12.45 5.73
C PHE A 290 -8.37 -12.76 4.28
N ALA A 291 -9.68 -12.65 3.99
CA ALA A 291 -10.18 -12.71 2.62
C ALA A 291 -9.61 -11.56 1.77
N GLU A 292 -9.43 -11.77 0.46
CA GLU A 292 -8.79 -10.77 -0.43
C GLU A 292 -9.46 -9.39 -0.38
N THR A 293 -10.79 -9.33 -0.30
CA THR A 293 -11.52 -8.07 -0.14
C THR A 293 -11.14 -7.35 1.16
N ASN A 294 -10.98 -8.12 2.25
CA ASN A 294 -10.60 -7.58 3.54
C ASN A 294 -9.13 -7.15 3.56
N LYS A 295 -8.23 -7.87 2.89
CA LYS A 295 -6.82 -7.46 2.71
C LYS A 295 -6.73 -6.11 2.03
N THR A 296 -7.46 -5.92 0.92
CA THR A 296 -7.51 -4.65 0.19
C THR A 296 -8.03 -3.52 1.07
N PHE A 297 -9.15 -3.75 1.77
CA PHE A 297 -9.74 -2.75 2.67
C PHE A 297 -8.80 -2.39 3.82
N MET A 298 -8.22 -3.39 4.50
CA MET A 298 -7.30 -3.18 5.62
C MET A 298 -6.02 -2.46 5.19
N SER A 299 -5.46 -2.84 4.05
CA SER A 299 -4.27 -2.17 3.52
C SER A 299 -4.55 -0.70 3.20
N GLY A 300 -5.71 -0.40 2.59
CA GLY A 300 -6.15 0.97 2.34
C GLY A 300 -6.41 1.74 3.64
N LEU A 301 -7.05 1.12 4.63
CA LEU A 301 -7.31 1.74 5.93
C LEU A 301 -6.02 2.07 6.69
N LEU A 302 -5.06 1.16 6.72
CA LEU A 302 -3.76 1.38 7.34
C LEU A 302 -2.96 2.47 6.63
N ALA A 303 -3.00 2.50 5.29
CA ALA A 303 -2.40 3.56 4.50
C ALA A 303 -3.03 4.94 4.79
N LEU A 304 -4.37 5.01 4.85
CA LEU A 304 -5.11 6.21 5.21
C LEU A 304 -4.70 6.73 6.60
N LYS A 305 -4.74 5.88 7.60
CA LYS A 305 -4.40 6.25 8.97
C LYS A 305 -2.93 6.68 9.10
N THR A 306 -2.02 5.98 8.40
CA THR A 306 -0.60 6.36 8.36
C THR A 306 -0.41 7.74 7.71
N TYR A 307 -1.16 8.05 6.66
CA TYR A 307 -1.15 9.37 6.05
C TYR A 307 -1.64 10.45 7.01
N GLU A 308 -2.76 10.23 7.69
CA GLU A 308 -3.32 11.16 8.68
C GLU A 308 -2.35 11.43 9.82
N TYR A 309 -1.79 10.37 10.40
CA TYR A 309 -0.78 10.50 11.43
C TYR A 309 0.44 11.27 10.94
N SER A 310 0.95 10.95 9.75
CA SER A 310 2.11 11.61 9.17
C SER A 310 1.86 13.10 8.93
N ARG A 311 0.70 13.45 8.38
CA ARG A 311 0.30 14.83 8.09
C ARG A 311 0.15 15.68 9.34
N ASN A 312 -0.30 15.09 10.44
CA ASN A 312 -0.52 15.78 11.71
C ASN A 312 0.72 15.78 12.61
N SER A 313 1.78 15.06 12.23
CA SER A 313 3.08 15.06 12.92
C SER A 313 3.93 16.24 12.44
N ASP A 314 4.96 16.57 13.20
CA ASP A 314 5.87 17.67 12.85
C ASP A 314 6.54 17.47 11.50
N TYR A 315 6.55 18.52 10.70
CA TYR A 315 7.28 18.59 9.46
C TYR A 315 8.80 18.47 9.68
N GLY A 316 9.49 17.77 8.80
CA GLY A 316 10.94 17.62 8.89
C GLY A 316 11.59 17.20 7.58
N SER A 317 12.87 17.53 7.44
CA SER A 317 13.67 17.19 6.25
C SER A 317 14.29 15.79 6.29
N LYS A 318 14.19 15.09 7.43
CA LYS A 318 14.79 13.76 7.63
C LYS A 318 13.74 12.67 7.50
N THR A 319 14.15 11.47 7.10
CA THR A 319 13.32 10.27 7.21
C THR A 319 13.07 9.97 8.67
N LYS A 320 11.81 9.99 9.08
CA LYS A 320 11.41 9.77 10.48
C LYS A 320 10.84 8.37 10.68
N ARG A 321 10.26 7.78 9.63
CA ARG A 321 9.57 6.49 9.67
C ARG A 321 9.40 5.91 8.28
N LEU A 322 9.11 4.62 8.18
CA LEU A 322 8.83 3.94 6.92
C LEU A 322 7.47 3.25 6.97
N LEU A 323 6.70 3.40 5.88
CA LEU A 323 5.55 2.57 5.56
C LEU A 323 5.95 1.60 4.44
N ILE A 324 5.86 0.31 4.70
CA ILE A 324 6.23 -0.74 3.76
C ILE A 324 4.95 -1.47 3.37
N ILE A 325 4.65 -1.53 2.08
CA ILE A 325 3.42 -2.13 1.56
C ILE A 325 3.80 -3.25 0.59
N GLU A 326 3.43 -4.49 0.93
CA GLU A 326 3.51 -5.61 0.01
C GLU A 326 2.25 -5.72 -0.84
N GLU A 327 2.42 -6.18 -2.08
CA GLU A 327 1.35 -6.32 -3.09
C GLU A 327 0.53 -5.02 -3.24
N ALA A 328 1.24 -3.90 -3.42
CA ALA A 328 0.66 -2.55 -3.44
C ALA A 328 -0.37 -2.34 -4.55
N HIS A 329 -0.38 -3.21 -5.58
CA HIS A 329 -1.43 -3.22 -6.60
C HIS A 329 -2.84 -3.44 -6.01
N ASN A 330 -2.96 -3.91 -4.77
CA ASN A 330 -4.24 -4.01 -4.07
C ASN A 330 -4.81 -2.65 -3.65
N ILE A 331 -3.95 -1.65 -3.39
CA ILE A 331 -4.35 -0.31 -2.95
C ILE A 331 -4.32 0.68 -4.11
N VAL A 332 -3.26 0.62 -4.91
CA VAL A 332 -2.98 1.54 -6.02
C VAL A 332 -2.82 0.78 -7.34
N PRO A 333 -3.88 0.09 -7.81
CA PRO A 333 -3.84 -0.64 -9.06
C PRO A 333 -3.60 0.30 -10.25
N ASN A 334 -2.93 -0.22 -11.29
CA ASN A 334 -2.84 0.45 -12.57
C ASN A 334 -4.19 0.42 -13.28
N THR A 335 -4.90 1.53 -13.27
CA THR A 335 -6.24 1.66 -13.84
C THR A 335 -6.23 1.89 -15.36
N GLU A 336 -5.07 2.20 -15.95
CA GLU A 336 -4.93 2.41 -17.39
C GLU A 336 -4.88 1.09 -18.17
N GLN A 337 -4.30 0.05 -17.59
CA GLN A 337 -4.16 -1.26 -18.23
C GLN A 337 -5.34 -2.20 -18.04
N LYS A 338 -6.15 -1.99 -17.03
CA LYS A 338 -7.35 -2.79 -16.76
C LYS A 338 -8.60 -1.93 -16.94
N ARG A 339 -9.64 -2.50 -17.55
CA ARG A 339 -10.98 -1.94 -17.43
C ARG A 339 -11.48 -2.16 -16.01
N VAL A 340 -11.08 -1.27 -15.12
CA VAL A 340 -11.60 -1.21 -13.74
C VAL A 340 -12.82 -0.29 -13.71
N SER A 341 -13.68 -0.49 -12.73
CA SER A 341 -14.82 0.42 -12.55
C SER A 341 -14.36 1.83 -12.23
N SER A 342 -15.19 2.81 -12.52
CA SER A 342 -14.93 4.21 -12.18
C SER A 342 -14.69 4.41 -10.68
N ASN A 343 -15.33 3.61 -9.84
CA ASN A 343 -15.21 3.65 -8.40
C ASN A 343 -13.80 3.23 -7.93
N ILE A 344 -13.30 2.11 -8.46
CA ILE A 344 -11.95 1.63 -8.17
C ILE A 344 -10.91 2.61 -8.70
N ALA A 345 -11.11 3.18 -9.91
CA ALA A 345 -10.20 4.18 -10.47
C ALA A 345 -10.14 5.45 -9.61
N MET A 346 -11.29 5.95 -9.14
CA MET A 346 -11.34 7.12 -8.27
C MET A 346 -10.64 6.86 -6.93
N CYS A 347 -10.88 5.71 -6.33
CA CYS A 347 -10.22 5.28 -5.09
C CYS A 347 -8.70 5.17 -5.29
N SER A 348 -8.25 4.48 -6.34
CA SER A 348 -6.83 4.33 -6.67
C SER A 348 -6.13 5.68 -6.84
N ASN A 349 -6.74 6.62 -7.57
CA ASN A 349 -6.18 7.96 -7.76
C ASN A 349 -6.09 8.72 -6.44
N HIS A 350 -7.11 8.62 -5.58
CA HIS A 350 -7.10 9.24 -4.26
C HIS A 350 -5.94 8.70 -3.40
N PHE A 351 -5.80 7.39 -3.30
CA PHE A 351 -4.72 6.76 -2.54
C PHE A 351 -3.34 7.04 -3.15
N THR A 352 -3.22 7.04 -4.47
CA THR A 352 -1.96 7.39 -5.15
C THR A 352 -1.50 8.80 -4.77
N SER A 353 -2.42 9.79 -4.82
CA SER A 353 -2.10 11.17 -4.43
C SER A 353 -1.72 11.27 -2.95
N MET A 354 -2.46 10.60 -2.08
CA MET A 354 -2.22 10.55 -0.64
C MET A 354 -0.85 9.95 -0.31
N LEU A 355 -0.50 8.82 -0.94
CA LEU A 355 0.79 8.15 -0.73
C LEU A 355 1.97 8.96 -1.28
N ALA A 356 1.79 9.69 -2.38
CA ALA A 356 2.82 10.59 -2.89
C ALA A 356 3.13 11.76 -1.94
N GLU A 357 2.16 12.18 -1.13
CA GLU A 357 2.34 13.28 -0.17
C GLU A 357 3.05 12.88 1.13
N VAL A 358 3.05 11.59 1.53
CA VAL A 358 3.59 11.18 2.85
C VAL A 358 5.08 11.49 3.01
N ALA A 359 5.83 11.54 1.90
CA ALA A 359 7.23 11.95 1.88
C ALA A 359 7.46 13.37 2.43
N ALA A 360 6.53 14.29 2.16
CA ALA A 360 6.59 15.66 2.66
C ALA A 360 6.55 15.71 4.20
N TYR A 361 5.92 14.71 4.81
CA TYR A 361 5.74 14.60 6.26
C TYR A 361 6.79 13.69 6.94
N GLY A 362 7.87 13.36 6.22
CA GLY A 362 8.98 12.56 6.75
C GLY A 362 8.71 11.05 6.81
N THR A 363 7.67 10.56 6.14
CA THR A 363 7.38 9.13 6.02
C THR A 363 7.86 8.64 4.66
N GLY A 364 8.83 7.74 4.66
CA GLY A 364 9.26 7.03 3.44
C GLY A 364 8.26 5.92 3.11
N LEU A 365 7.92 5.78 1.83
CA LEU A 365 7.09 4.70 1.34
C LEU A 365 7.96 3.67 0.61
N VAL A 366 7.84 2.41 1.01
CA VAL A 366 8.46 1.29 0.30
C VAL A 366 7.35 0.42 -0.28
N ILE A 367 7.29 0.35 -1.59
CA ILE A 367 6.35 -0.49 -2.32
C ILE A 367 7.07 -1.76 -2.76
N ILE A 368 6.49 -2.91 -2.45
CA ILE A 368 7.00 -4.22 -2.88
C ILE A 368 5.92 -4.90 -3.72
N ASP A 369 6.23 -5.19 -4.97
CA ASP A 369 5.27 -5.85 -5.85
C ASP A 369 5.95 -6.82 -6.83
N GLN A 370 5.23 -7.89 -7.18
CA GLN A 370 5.70 -8.87 -8.17
C GLN A 370 5.39 -8.42 -9.59
N ARG A 371 4.39 -7.56 -9.76
CA ARG A 371 3.88 -7.10 -11.05
C ARG A 371 3.98 -5.59 -11.17
N PRO A 372 5.15 -5.05 -11.56
CA PRO A 372 5.37 -3.60 -11.63
C PRO A 372 4.34 -2.88 -12.51
N THR A 373 3.88 -3.54 -13.57
CA THR A 373 2.84 -3.00 -14.46
C THR A 373 1.44 -2.99 -13.85
N ALA A 374 1.20 -3.72 -12.77
CA ALA A 374 -0.08 -3.75 -12.07
C ALA A 374 -0.24 -2.61 -11.04
N VAL A 375 0.86 -1.96 -10.68
CA VAL A 375 0.89 -0.78 -9.78
C VAL A 375 0.70 0.48 -10.60
N SER A 376 0.02 1.49 -10.04
CA SER A 376 -0.13 2.81 -10.66
C SER A 376 1.25 3.39 -11.01
N PRO A 377 1.49 3.85 -12.26
CA PRO A 377 2.77 4.46 -12.64
C PRO A 377 3.14 5.65 -11.76
N THR A 378 2.15 6.43 -11.33
CA THR A 378 2.36 7.59 -10.45
C THR A 378 2.75 7.18 -9.03
N ALA A 379 2.30 6.01 -8.54
CA ALA A 379 2.70 5.50 -7.24
C ALA A 379 4.09 4.83 -7.28
N ALA A 380 4.55 4.40 -8.46
CA ALA A 380 5.83 3.74 -8.67
C ALA A 380 6.95 4.73 -9.07
N ALA A 381 6.61 6.00 -9.38
CA ALA A 381 7.54 7.06 -9.78
C ALA A 381 8.05 7.85 -8.58
#